data_c9d064c35e8d576adf5b1b6434aa3476
#
_entry.id   c9d064c35e8d576adf5b1b6434aa3476
#
_cell.length_a   1.000
_cell.length_b   1.000
_cell.length_c   1.000
_cell.angle_alpha   90.00
_cell.angle_beta   90.00
_cell.angle_gamma   90.00
#
_symmetry.space_group_name_H-M   'P 1'
#
loop_
_entity.id
_entity.type
_entity.pdbx_description
1 polymer ?
#
loop_
_entity_poly.entity_id
_entity_poly.type
_entity_poly.pdbx_seq_one_letter_code
_entity_poly.pdbx_strand_id
1 'polypeptide(L)'
;MCIRDRISTVPQEFYQWPIVTTAAKKAIETRYKLLDYIYTALYHQTTSGTPMINPLFFIYPNDTNTFGLQNQWFYGDSLLISPVVEDYSDTVTFYLPDDIFYDYWTGEAVVGKGANVTLSNQSYTDIPVHIRGGSIIPQRVNSANTTKALREQPFSVIIAPDKNGEAKGRLYLDDGESIEQPGKSEIEFVYKAGKLSTSGTFAYAAVGAESVEVKHVVVLGSGALSTAGKDTVQGPWKLNESWEIDV
;
A
#
# COMPACT_ATOMS: atom_id res chain seq x y z
N MET A 1 -22.37 -19.27 -3.47
CA MET A 1 -23.29 -18.75 -4.52
C MET A 1 -22.46 -17.88 -5.46
N CYS A 2 -22.34 -18.25 -6.73
CA CYS A 2 -21.70 -17.41 -7.73
C CYS A 2 -22.66 -16.29 -8.15
N ILE A 3 -22.44 -15.09 -7.66
CA ILE A 3 -23.26 -13.92 -7.99
C ILE A 3 -23.11 -13.53 -9.48
N ARG A 4 -22.10 -14.05 -10.17
CA ARG A 4 -21.78 -13.79 -11.57
C ARG A 4 -22.51 -14.69 -12.56
N ASP A 5 -23.03 -15.83 -12.10
CA ASP A 5 -23.74 -16.79 -12.96
C ASP A 5 -25.21 -16.41 -13.03
N ARG A 6 -25.58 -15.76 -14.09
CA ARG A 6 -26.99 -15.53 -14.44
C ARG A 6 -27.38 -16.46 -15.59
N ILE A 7 -28.57 -17.08 -15.51
CA ILE A 7 -29.05 -18.00 -16.51
C ILE A 7 -29.20 -17.34 -17.90
N SER A 8 -29.33 -16.02 -17.96
CA SER A 8 -29.63 -15.27 -19.19
C SER A 8 -28.51 -14.33 -19.67
N THR A 9 -27.32 -14.34 -19.04
CA THR A 9 -26.22 -13.46 -19.42
C THR A 9 -24.94 -14.25 -19.67
N VAL A 10 -24.08 -13.71 -20.54
CA VAL A 10 -22.74 -14.27 -20.76
C VAL A 10 -21.97 -14.28 -19.43
N PRO A 11 -21.26 -15.37 -19.09
CA PRO A 11 -20.39 -15.42 -17.92
C PRO A 11 -19.43 -14.24 -17.89
N GLN A 12 -19.21 -13.67 -16.69
CA GLN A 12 -18.43 -12.44 -16.50
C GLN A 12 -17.06 -12.71 -15.87
N GLU A 13 -16.45 -13.84 -16.20
CA GLU A 13 -15.11 -14.18 -15.78
C GLU A 13 -14.08 -13.30 -16.48
N PHE A 14 -13.00 -12.97 -15.77
CA PHE A 14 -11.97 -12.04 -16.24
C PHE A 14 -11.30 -12.46 -17.55
N TYR A 15 -11.26 -13.76 -17.85
CA TYR A 15 -10.65 -14.29 -19.08
C TYR A 15 -11.49 -14.08 -20.34
N GLN A 16 -12.76 -13.70 -20.21
CA GLN A 16 -13.64 -13.45 -21.35
C GLN A 16 -13.17 -12.28 -22.22
N TRP A 17 -12.49 -11.31 -21.63
CA TRP A 17 -11.98 -10.14 -22.32
C TRP A 17 -10.49 -9.93 -22.05
N PRO A 18 -9.64 -9.89 -23.08
CA PRO A 18 -8.18 -9.75 -22.90
C PRO A 18 -7.78 -8.53 -22.06
N ILE A 19 -8.43 -7.38 -22.27
CA ILE A 19 -8.14 -6.17 -21.51
C ILE A 19 -8.52 -6.31 -20.03
N VAL A 20 -9.64 -6.94 -19.72
CA VAL A 20 -10.07 -7.22 -18.34
C VAL A 20 -9.14 -8.22 -17.68
N THR A 21 -8.66 -9.22 -18.43
CA THR A 21 -7.64 -10.15 -17.94
C THR A 21 -6.36 -9.43 -17.54
N THR A 22 -5.90 -8.50 -18.38
CA THR A 22 -4.69 -7.69 -18.11
C THR A 22 -4.88 -6.81 -16.89
N ALA A 23 -6.01 -6.10 -16.80
CA ALA A 23 -6.35 -5.26 -15.66
C ALA A 23 -6.43 -6.07 -14.35
N ALA A 24 -7.11 -7.21 -14.36
CA ALA A 24 -7.26 -8.09 -13.20
C ALA A 24 -5.90 -8.65 -12.74
N LYS A 25 -5.05 -9.10 -13.66
CA LYS A 25 -3.69 -9.55 -13.32
C LYS A 25 -2.89 -8.46 -12.64
N LYS A 26 -2.83 -7.26 -13.23
CA LYS A 26 -2.13 -6.11 -12.64
C LYS A 26 -2.64 -5.80 -11.22
N ALA A 27 -3.95 -5.75 -11.04
CA ALA A 27 -4.57 -5.46 -9.74
C ALA A 27 -4.28 -6.56 -8.71
N ILE A 28 -4.36 -7.84 -9.09
CA ILE A 28 -4.08 -8.98 -8.22
C ILE A 28 -2.59 -9.01 -7.85
N GLU A 29 -1.68 -8.84 -8.80
CA GLU A 29 -0.24 -8.78 -8.55
C GLU A 29 0.11 -7.67 -7.56
N THR A 30 -0.48 -6.49 -7.71
CA THR A 30 -0.29 -5.36 -6.80
C THR A 30 -0.82 -5.65 -5.41
N ARG A 31 -2.02 -6.22 -5.31
CA ARG A 31 -2.60 -6.64 -4.02
C ARG A 31 -1.75 -7.70 -3.32
N TYR A 32 -1.17 -8.63 -4.06
CA TYR A 32 -0.27 -9.63 -3.49
C TYR A 32 1.03 -8.99 -2.97
N LYS A 33 1.63 -8.07 -3.72
CA LYS A 33 2.80 -7.32 -3.22
C LYS A 33 2.50 -6.56 -1.93
N LEU A 34 1.31 -5.98 -1.82
CA LEU A 34 0.83 -5.21 -0.67
C LEU A 34 0.16 -6.07 0.42
N LEU A 35 0.16 -7.41 0.28
CA LEU A 35 -0.62 -8.27 1.16
C LEU A 35 -0.21 -8.16 2.62
N ASP A 36 1.08 -8.09 2.91
CA ASP A 36 1.58 -7.96 4.29
C ASP A 36 1.20 -6.59 4.91
N TYR A 37 1.19 -5.51 4.12
CA TYR A 37 0.67 -4.22 4.56
C TYR A 37 -0.82 -4.29 4.89
N ILE A 38 -1.62 -4.91 4.00
CA ILE A 38 -3.06 -5.08 4.19
C ILE A 38 -3.34 -5.98 5.40
N TYR A 39 -2.56 -7.06 5.56
CA TYR A 39 -2.67 -8.00 6.68
C TYR A 39 -2.30 -7.33 8.02
N THR A 40 -1.30 -6.44 8.02
CA THR A 40 -0.95 -5.61 9.17
C THR A 40 -2.12 -4.71 9.57
N ALA A 41 -2.78 -4.06 8.61
CA ALA A 41 -3.96 -3.25 8.89
C ALA A 41 -5.12 -4.09 9.46
N LEU A 42 -5.33 -5.31 8.93
CA LEU A 42 -6.32 -6.25 9.45
C LEU A 42 -6.00 -6.70 10.89
N TYR A 43 -4.74 -6.98 11.19
CA TYR A 43 -4.29 -7.28 12.56
C TYR A 43 -4.60 -6.12 13.52
N HIS A 44 -4.31 -4.88 13.12
CA HIS A 44 -4.67 -3.71 13.92
C HIS A 44 -6.19 -3.55 14.09
N GLN A 45 -6.99 -3.90 13.09
CA GLN A 45 -8.44 -3.93 13.23
C GLN A 45 -8.89 -4.88 14.35
N THR A 46 -8.26 -6.05 14.47
CA THR A 46 -8.62 -7.03 15.51
C THR A 46 -8.18 -6.60 16.91
N THR A 47 -7.09 -5.84 17.02
CA THR A 47 -6.48 -5.46 18.31
C THR A 47 -6.91 -4.09 18.82
N SER A 48 -7.15 -3.14 17.92
CA SER A 48 -7.48 -1.74 18.27
C SER A 48 -8.87 -1.29 17.80
N GLY A 49 -9.54 -2.06 16.94
CA GLY A 49 -10.80 -1.69 16.33
C GLY A 49 -10.66 -0.70 15.17
N THR A 50 -9.44 -0.32 14.78
CA THR A 50 -9.21 0.58 13.64
C THR A 50 -9.55 -0.14 12.33
N PRO A 51 -10.51 0.33 11.52
CA PRO A 51 -10.88 -0.35 10.28
C PRO A 51 -9.70 -0.52 9.31
N MET A 52 -9.67 -1.65 8.60
CA MET A 52 -8.70 -1.87 7.52
C MET A 52 -9.01 -1.00 6.28
N ILE A 53 -10.29 -0.75 6.01
CA ILE A 53 -10.75 0.15 4.95
C ILE A 53 -11.37 1.36 5.63
N ASN A 54 -10.80 2.54 5.37
CA ASN A 54 -11.20 3.77 6.02
C ASN A 54 -11.79 4.76 5.02
N PRO A 55 -12.97 5.34 5.31
CA PRO A 55 -13.41 6.52 4.59
C PRO A 55 -12.46 7.69 4.90
N LEU A 56 -12.38 8.66 3.99
CA LEU A 56 -11.44 9.78 4.15
C LEU A 56 -11.64 10.55 5.46
N PHE A 57 -12.87 10.70 5.92
CA PHE A 57 -13.15 11.43 7.15
C PHE A 57 -12.65 10.75 8.45
N PHE A 58 -12.28 9.46 8.41
CA PHE A 58 -11.59 8.81 9.54
C PHE A 58 -10.16 9.28 9.68
N ILE A 59 -9.50 9.56 8.54
CA ILE A 59 -8.10 10.02 8.49
C ILE A 59 -8.04 11.56 8.61
N TYR A 60 -9.05 12.26 8.04
CA TYR A 60 -9.16 13.72 8.03
C TYR A 60 -10.48 14.19 8.67
N PRO A 61 -10.70 13.96 9.99
CA PRO A 61 -11.99 14.20 10.63
C PRO A 61 -12.39 15.69 10.71
N ASN A 62 -11.43 16.59 10.55
CA ASN A 62 -11.66 18.04 10.57
C ASN A 62 -11.95 18.62 9.17
N ASP A 63 -11.77 17.83 8.12
CA ASP A 63 -12.06 18.26 6.75
C ASP A 63 -13.47 17.82 6.35
N THR A 64 -14.43 18.74 6.46
CA THR A 64 -15.84 18.49 6.19
C THR A 64 -16.12 18.09 4.73
N ASN A 65 -15.23 18.43 3.79
CA ASN A 65 -15.37 18.03 2.40
C ASN A 65 -15.24 16.52 2.21
N THR A 66 -14.63 15.81 3.18
CA THR A 66 -14.46 14.35 3.12
C THR A 66 -15.71 13.56 3.51
N PHE A 67 -16.71 14.17 4.15
CA PHE A 67 -17.86 13.47 4.74
C PHE A 67 -18.80 12.82 3.72
N GLY A 68 -18.93 13.41 2.54
CA GLY A 68 -19.80 12.90 1.47
C GLY A 68 -19.13 12.04 0.42
N LEU A 69 -17.82 11.78 0.56
CA LEU A 69 -17.05 11.04 -0.45
C LEU A 69 -17.34 9.54 -0.34
N GLN A 70 -17.84 8.93 -1.43
CA GLN A 70 -18.19 7.51 -1.48
C GLN A 70 -17.28 6.69 -2.39
N ASN A 71 -16.65 7.32 -3.40
CA ASN A 71 -15.88 6.63 -4.44
C ASN A 71 -14.38 6.65 -4.18
N GLN A 72 -13.97 7.00 -2.95
CA GLN A 72 -12.59 7.02 -2.51
C GLN A 72 -12.49 6.43 -1.11
N TRP A 73 -11.41 5.73 -0.83
CA TRP A 73 -11.13 5.17 0.49
C TRP A 73 -9.64 4.95 0.71
N PHE A 74 -9.25 4.84 1.97
CA PHE A 74 -7.93 4.35 2.33
C PHE A 74 -7.95 2.85 2.60
N TYR A 75 -6.98 2.12 2.05
CA TYR A 75 -6.53 0.85 2.57
C TYR A 75 -5.51 1.11 3.68
N GLY A 76 -5.79 0.60 4.89
CA GLY A 76 -5.09 1.05 6.09
C GLY A 76 -5.32 2.55 6.28
N ASP A 77 -4.26 3.26 6.64
CA ASP A 77 -4.24 4.71 6.82
C ASP A 77 -3.38 5.44 5.78
N SER A 78 -2.78 4.69 4.86
CA SER A 78 -1.70 5.22 4.02
C SER A 78 -1.94 5.12 2.52
N LEU A 79 -2.76 4.17 2.03
CA LEU A 79 -3.00 3.97 0.59
C LEU A 79 -4.39 4.50 0.20
N LEU A 80 -4.44 5.65 -0.46
CA LEU A 80 -5.66 6.23 -1.02
C LEU A 80 -5.96 5.63 -2.39
N ILE A 81 -7.15 5.06 -2.53
CA ILE A 81 -7.66 4.45 -3.76
C ILE A 81 -8.76 5.34 -4.34
N SER A 82 -8.62 5.71 -5.62
CA SER A 82 -9.55 6.62 -6.31
C SER A 82 -9.88 6.08 -7.71
N PRO A 83 -10.69 5.01 -7.82
CA PRO A 83 -10.95 4.35 -9.11
C PRO A 83 -11.82 5.20 -10.05
N VAL A 84 -11.69 4.97 -11.36
CA VAL A 84 -12.67 5.43 -12.34
C VAL A 84 -13.95 4.63 -12.16
N VAL A 85 -15.07 5.28 -11.90
CA VAL A 85 -16.38 4.63 -11.61
C VAL A 85 -17.44 4.95 -12.67
N GLU A 86 -17.19 5.89 -13.56
CA GLU A 86 -18.12 6.27 -14.63
C GLU A 86 -17.93 5.38 -15.85
N ASP A 87 -19.04 4.93 -16.42
CA ASP A 87 -19.04 4.11 -17.65
C ASP A 87 -18.39 4.86 -18.82
N TYR A 88 -17.57 4.16 -19.59
CA TYR A 88 -16.87 4.70 -20.78
C TYR A 88 -15.99 5.92 -20.51
N SER A 89 -15.62 6.16 -19.25
CA SER A 89 -14.73 7.27 -18.87
C SER A 89 -13.28 6.81 -18.81
N ASP A 90 -12.39 7.66 -19.29
CA ASP A 90 -10.93 7.59 -19.06
C ASP A 90 -10.45 8.68 -18.11
N THR A 91 -11.39 9.31 -17.42
CA THR A 91 -11.13 10.44 -16.54
C THR A 91 -11.70 10.16 -15.15
N VAL A 92 -10.94 10.48 -14.13
CA VAL A 92 -11.39 10.44 -12.74
C VAL A 92 -11.16 11.77 -12.05
N THR A 93 -12.18 12.25 -11.34
CA THR A 93 -12.08 13.41 -10.46
C THR A 93 -12.22 12.91 -9.01
N PHE A 94 -11.24 13.20 -8.19
CA PHE A 94 -11.19 12.77 -6.80
C PHE A 94 -10.66 13.89 -5.90
N TYR A 95 -10.99 13.82 -4.62
CA TYR A 95 -10.60 14.80 -3.64
C TYR A 95 -9.24 14.47 -3.03
N LEU A 96 -8.32 15.44 -2.97
CA LEU A 96 -7.09 15.35 -2.18
C LEU A 96 -7.15 16.33 -1.01
N PRO A 97 -7.15 15.85 0.24
CA PRO A 97 -7.00 16.69 1.43
C PRO A 97 -5.74 17.57 1.37
N ASP A 98 -5.66 18.62 2.20
CA ASP A 98 -4.45 19.46 2.31
C ASP A 98 -3.32 18.69 3.01
N ASP A 99 -2.68 17.84 2.24
CA ASP A 99 -1.56 17.00 2.66
C ASP A 99 -0.64 16.73 1.47
N ILE A 100 0.49 16.05 1.69
CA ILE A 100 1.33 15.54 0.62
C ILE A 100 0.96 14.09 0.30
N PHE A 101 0.90 13.77 -0.99
CA PHE A 101 0.66 12.43 -1.49
C PHE A 101 1.73 12.06 -2.52
N TYR A 102 1.87 10.79 -2.79
CA TYR A 102 2.78 10.27 -3.82
C TYR A 102 2.04 9.28 -4.69
N ASP A 103 2.11 9.45 -6.00
CA ASP A 103 1.59 8.45 -6.92
C ASP A 103 2.33 7.12 -6.72
N TYR A 104 1.59 6.06 -6.45
CA TYR A 104 2.17 4.74 -6.16
C TYR A 104 2.98 4.17 -7.32
N TRP A 105 2.55 4.46 -8.55
CA TRP A 105 3.16 3.90 -9.75
C TRP A 105 4.42 4.64 -10.17
N THR A 106 4.37 5.97 -10.18
CA THR A 106 5.49 6.83 -10.62
C THR A 106 6.39 7.24 -9.46
N GLY A 107 5.87 7.37 -8.26
CA GLY A 107 6.53 7.91 -7.08
C GLY A 107 6.59 9.44 -7.07
N GLU A 108 5.90 10.10 -8.00
CA GLU A 108 5.83 11.55 -8.06
C GLU A 108 5.01 12.13 -6.91
N ALA A 109 5.49 13.23 -6.34
CA ALA A 109 4.79 13.93 -5.28
C ALA A 109 3.61 14.73 -5.83
N VAL A 110 2.47 14.63 -5.18
CA VAL A 110 1.25 15.37 -5.46
C VAL A 110 0.82 16.13 -4.22
N VAL A 111 0.89 17.45 -4.26
CA VAL A 111 0.46 18.29 -3.14
C VAL A 111 -1.05 18.47 -3.18
N GLY A 112 -1.76 17.89 -2.21
CA GLY A 112 -3.16 18.13 -1.98
C GLY A 112 -3.40 19.57 -1.45
N LYS A 113 -4.54 20.15 -1.84
CA LYS A 113 -4.92 21.54 -1.48
C LYS A 113 -6.32 21.61 -0.86
N GLY A 114 -6.84 20.49 -0.34
CA GLY A 114 -8.23 20.42 0.11
C GLY A 114 -9.21 20.62 -1.04
N ALA A 115 -8.92 20.08 -2.22
CA ALA A 115 -9.68 20.31 -3.44
C ALA A 115 -9.70 19.06 -4.34
N ASN A 116 -10.62 19.06 -5.31
CA ASN A 116 -10.69 18.04 -6.34
C ASN A 116 -9.49 18.13 -7.31
N VAL A 117 -8.98 16.99 -7.68
CA VAL A 117 -7.95 16.79 -8.71
C VAL A 117 -8.55 15.91 -9.81
N THR A 118 -8.26 16.24 -11.06
CA THR A 118 -8.72 15.46 -12.20
C THR A 118 -7.53 14.83 -12.93
N LEU A 119 -7.58 13.52 -13.11
CA LEU A 119 -6.65 12.77 -13.95
C LEU A 119 -7.38 12.32 -15.21
N SER A 120 -6.81 12.62 -16.38
CA SER A 120 -7.32 12.19 -17.69
C SER A 120 -6.44 11.10 -18.30
N ASN A 121 -6.93 10.46 -19.35
CA ASN A 121 -6.23 9.38 -20.07
C ASN A 121 -5.91 8.17 -19.18
N GLN A 122 -6.81 7.85 -18.24
CA GLN A 122 -6.69 6.65 -17.41
C GLN A 122 -7.06 5.43 -18.26
N SER A 123 -6.12 4.51 -18.42
CA SER A 123 -6.40 3.25 -19.09
C SER A 123 -7.35 2.38 -18.26
N TYR A 124 -8.13 1.52 -18.92
CA TYR A 124 -8.93 0.49 -18.23
C TYR A 124 -8.11 -0.46 -17.36
N THR A 125 -6.79 -0.48 -17.49
CA THR A 125 -5.89 -1.25 -16.67
C THR A 125 -5.35 -0.47 -15.45
N ASP A 126 -5.68 0.81 -15.33
CA ASP A 126 -5.11 1.69 -14.33
C ASP A 126 -6.12 2.04 -13.23
N ILE A 127 -5.68 1.96 -12.00
CA ILE A 127 -6.39 2.45 -10.83
C ILE A 127 -5.48 3.47 -10.16
N PRO A 128 -5.89 4.75 -10.06
CA PRO A 128 -5.14 5.74 -9.31
C PRO A 128 -5.02 5.34 -7.85
N VAL A 129 -3.78 5.19 -7.42
CA VAL A 129 -3.39 4.85 -6.04
C VAL A 129 -2.35 5.86 -5.58
N HIS A 130 -2.58 6.48 -4.43
CA HIS A 130 -1.65 7.44 -3.85
C HIS A 130 -1.22 6.99 -2.45
N ILE A 131 0.05 7.14 -2.15
CA ILE A 131 0.59 6.95 -0.80
C ILE A 131 0.50 8.30 -0.08
N ARG A 132 -0.10 8.32 1.10
CA ARG A 132 -0.13 9.51 1.97
C ARG A 132 1.27 9.80 2.51
N GLY A 133 1.67 11.05 2.52
CA GLY A 133 2.91 11.49 3.16
C GLY A 133 2.93 11.19 4.65
N GLY A 134 4.11 10.91 5.18
CA GLY A 134 4.31 10.43 6.54
C GLY A 134 4.16 8.91 6.68
N SER A 135 4.09 8.18 5.57
CA SER A 135 3.83 6.73 5.56
C SER A 135 5.04 5.92 5.09
N ILE A 136 5.22 4.73 5.67
CA ILE A 136 6.17 3.71 5.20
C ILE A 136 5.37 2.47 4.85
N ILE A 137 5.54 1.99 3.61
CA ILE A 137 4.83 0.83 3.07
C ILE A 137 5.81 -0.33 2.87
N PRO A 138 5.84 -1.33 3.75
CA PRO A 138 6.51 -2.59 3.46
C PRO A 138 5.66 -3.38 2.45
N GLN A 139 6.28 -3.76 1.34
CA GLN A 139 5.66 -4.61 0.32
C GLN A 139 6.62 -5.71 -0.12
N ARG A 140 6.10 -6.79 -0.71
CA ARG A 140 6.96 -7.82 -1.33
C ARG A 140 7.56 -7.31 -2.65
N VAL A 141 8.80 -7.69 -2.91
CA VAL A 141 9.48 -7.33 -4.17
C VAL A 141 8.74 -7.90 -5.37
N ASN A 142 8.33 -9.16 -5.29
CA ASN A 142 7.57 -9.84 -6.33
C ASN A 142 6.21 -10.32 -5.80
N SER A 143 5.23 -10.42 -6.68
CA SER A 143 4.01 -11.18 -6.41
C SER A 143 4.28 -12.69 -6.55
N ALA A 144 3.31 -13.49 -6.13
CA ALA A 144 3.34 -14.94 -6.27
C ALA A 144 1.95 -15.50 -6.56
N ASN A 145 1.87 -16.77 -7.00
CA ASN A 145 0.59 -17.41 -7.30
C ASN A 145 -0.16 -17.90 -6.06
N THR A 146 0.50 -17.98 -4.91
CA THR A 146 -0.08 -18.41 -3.63
C THR A 146 0.49 -17.57 -2.50
N THR A 147 -0.25 -17.47 -1.40
CA THR A 147 0.20 -16.77 -0.19
C THR A 147 1.43 -17.44 0.43
N LYS A 148 1.51 -18.78 0.34
CA LYS A 148 2.69 -19.53 0.79
C LYS A 148 3.95 -19.10 0.03
N ALA A 149 3.92 -19.11 -1.31
CA ALA A 149 5.04 -18.70 -2.14
C ALA A 149 5.35 -17.19 -2.00
N LEU A 150 4.33 -16.35 -1.73
CA LEU A 150 4.52 -14.94 -1.46
C LEU A 150 5.36 -14.70 -0.20
N ARG A 151 5.13 -15.47 0.85
CA ARG A 151 5.86 -15.36 2.12
C ARG A 151 7.36 -15.67 2.01
N GLU A 152 7.78 -16.34 0.95
CA GLU A 152 9.19 -16.61 0.65
C GLU A 152 9.90 -15.42 -0.03
N GLN A 153 9.13 -14.42 -0.52
CA GLN A 153 9.70 -13.26 -1.21
C GLN A 153 10.27 -12.24 -0.21
N PRO A 154 11.36 -11.55 -0.56
CA PRO A 154 11.88 -10.45 0.24
C PRO A 154 11.00 -9.21 0.17
N PHE A 155 11.24 -8.28 1.10
CA PHE A 155 10.56 -6.99 1.17
C PHE A 155 11.27 -5.89 0.38
N SER A 156 10.48 -4.96 -0.09
CA SER A 156 10.86 -3.60 -0.46
C SER A 156 10.13 -2.65 0.49
N VAL A 157 10.83 -1.67 1.02
CA VAL A 157 10.25 -0.66 1.91
C VAL A 157 10.15 0.65 1.14
N ILE A 158 8.94 1.17 0.96
CA ILE A 158 8.68 2.47 0.34
C ILE A 158 8.48 3.49 1.45
N ILE A 159 9.26 4.57 1.43
CA ILE A 159 9.16 5.70 2.34
C ILE A 159 8.56 6.87 1.58
N ALA A 160 7.42 7.35 2.06
CA ALA A 160 6.73 8.55 1.56
C ALA A 160 6.78 9.62 2.66
N PRO A 161 7.77 10.51 2.67
CA PRO A 161 7.94 11.51 3.73
C PRO A 161 6.77 12.50 3.78
N ASP A 162 6.45 12.98 4.96
CA ASP A 162 5.52 14.10 5.15
C ASP A 162 6.17 15.46 4.84
N LYS A 163 5.43 16.54 5.09
CA LYS A 163 5.92 17.93 4.93
C LYS A 163 7.14 18.27 5.81
N ASN A 164 7.44 17.46 6.83
CA ASN A 164 8.59 17.60 7.73
C ASN A 164 9.76 16.67 7.35
N GLY A 165 9.60 15.84 6.33
CA GLY A 165 10.58 14.84 5.93
C GLY A 165 10.60 13.61 6.83
N GLU A 166 9.50 13.31 7.55
CA GLU A 166 9.37 12.17 8.44
C GLU A 166 8.35 11.17 7.89
N ALA A 167 8.51 9.88 8.22
CA ALA A 167 7.54 8.84 7.89
C ALA A 167 7.57 7.70 8.92
N LYS A 168 6.43 7.01 9.07
CA LYS A 168 6.28 5.84 9.95
C LYS A 168 5.51 4.75 9.24
N GLY A 169 5.75 3.51 9.63
CA GLY A 169 5.00 2.36 9.15
C GLY A 169 5.11 1.18 10.10
N ARG A 170 4.34 0.14 9.81
CA ARG A 170 4.29 -1.07 10.62
C ARG A 170 4.24 -2.30 9.75
N LEU A 171 4.74 -3.42 10.29
CA LEU A 171 4.66 -4.72 9.66
C LEU A 171 4.38 -5.77 10.75
N TYR A 172 3.30 -6.51 10.55
CA TYR A 172 2.96 -7.68 11.34
C TYR A 172 3.23 -8.95 10.54
N LEU A 173 3.93 -9.88 11.14
CA LEU A 173 4.25 -11.19 10.53
C LEU A 173 3.89 -12.31 11.49
N ASP A 174 3.19 -13.32 10.96
CA ASP A 174 2.89 -14.58 11.62
C ASP A 174 2.88 -15.74 10.59
N ASP A 175 2.52 -16.96 10.99
CA ASP A 175 2.46 -18.09 10.07
C ASP A 175 1.22 -18.07 9.15
N GLY A 176 0.21 -17.24 9.46
CA GLY A 176 -1.03 -17.06 8.70
C GLY A 176 -1.97 -18.25 8.67
N GLU A 177 -1.76 -19.24 9.53
CA GLU A 177 -2.54 -20.48 9.59
C GLU A 177 -3.00 -20.81 11.02
N SER A 178 -2.14 -20.63 12.02
CA SER A 178 -2.42 -20.98 13.40
C SER A 178 -3.34 -19.97 14.08
N ILE A 179 -4.31 -20.45 14.85
CA ILE A 179 -5.15 -19.60 15.72
C ILE A 179 -4.31 -19.06 16.87
N GLU A 180 -3.56 -19.95 17.54
CA GLU A 180 -2.55 -19.59 18.54
C GLU A 180 -1.20 -19.45 17.85
N GLN A 181 -0.74 -18.21 17.70
CA GLN A 181 0.49 -17.92 16.95
C GLN A 181 1.72 -18.36 17.74
N PRO A 182 2.52 -19.33 17.21
CA PRO A 182 3.71 -19.84 17.91
C PRO A 182 4.85 -18.82 17.95
N GLY A 183 4.85 -17.86 17.01
CA GLY A 183 5.80 -16.76 16.95
C GLY A 183 5.29 -15.69 16.01
N LYS A 184 5.33 -14.44 16.44
CA LYS A 184 4.92 -13.29 15.65
C LYS A 184 5.94 -12.17 15.74
N SER A 185 6.00 -11.34 14.71
CA SER A 185 6.77 -10.11 14.72
C SER A 185 5.86 -8.91 14.54
N GLU A 186 6.05 -7.90 15.37
CA GLU A 186 5.41 -6.59 15.24
C GLU A 186 6.54 -5.56 15.12
N ILE A 187 6.76 -5.06 13.91
CA ILE A 187 7.91 -4.23 13.54
C ILE A 187 7.41 -2.83 13.23
N GLU A 188 7.99 -1.84 13.88
CA GLU A 188 7.79 -0.43 13.57
C GLU A 188 8.97 0.08 12.74
N PHE A 189 8.65 0.84 11.70
CA PHE A 189 9.59 1.58 10.87
C PHE A 189 9.46 3.07 11.16
N VAL A 190 10.57 3.75 11.35
CA VAL A 190 10.62 5.21 11.51
C VAL A 190 11.70 5.79 10.60
N TYR A 191 11.29 6.73 9.76
CA TYR A 191 12.19 7.50 8.92
C TYR A 191 12.23 8.94 9.41
N LYS A 192 13.43 9.44 9.70
CA LYS A 192 13.66 10.80 10.16
C LYS A 192 15.10 11.24 9.89
N ALA A 193 15.25 12.47 9.40
CA ALA A 193 16.58 13.09 9.17
C ALA A 193 17.52 12.21 8.30
N GLY A 194 16.98 11.55 7.25
CA GLY A 194 17.76 10.72 6.35
C GLY A 194 18.09 9.32 6.91
N LYS A 195 17.49 8.93 8.03
CA LYS A 195 17.72 7.63 8.66
C LYS A 195 16.44 6.83 8.73
N LEU A 196 16.51 5.55 8.39
CA LEU A 196 15.47 4.56 8.60
C LEU A 196 15.88 3.65 9.75
N SER A 197 15.02 3.53 10.75
CA SER A 197 15.20 2.61 11.88
C SER A 197 14.03 1.63 12.01
N THR A 198 14.33 0.46 12.57
CA THR A 198 13.33 -0.56 12.93
C THR A 198 13.38 -0.86 14.41
N SER A 199 12.22 -1.13 15.00
CA SER A 199 12.09 -1.57 16.40
C SER A 199 10.86 -2.47 16.56
N GLY A 200 10.76 -3.17 17.67
CA GLY A 200 9.59 -4.00 17.96
C GLY A 200 9.93 -5.41 18.46
N THR A 201 9.07 -6.36 18.12
CA THR A 201 9.26 -7.79 18.45
C THR A 201 9.59 -8.58 17.18
N PHE A 202 10.50 -9.56 17.27
CA PHE A 202 11.08 -10.28 16.14
C PHE A 202 11.06 -11.79 16.40
N ALA A 203 9.87 -12.36 16.62
CA ALA A 203 9.73 -13.78 16.98
C ALA A 203 9.12 -14.64 15.84
N TYR A 204 8.80 -14.04 14.70
CA TYR A 204 8.31 -14.78 13.54
C TYR A 204 9.40 -15.70 12.98
N ALA A 205 9.08 -16.99 12.87
CA ALA A 205 9.97 -17.98 12.25
C ALA A 205 9.92 -17.85 10.72
N ALA A 206 11.02 -17.43 10.12
CA ALA A 206 11.13 -17.26 8.67
C ALA A 206 10.87 -18.58 7.92
N VAL A 207 10.03 -18.53 6.87
CA VAL A 207 9.75 -19.69 6.00
C VAL A 207 10.89 -19.95 5.00
N GLY A 208 11.75 -18.95 4.77
CA GLY A 208 12.92 -19.01 3.90
C GLY A 208 13.89 -17.89 4.24
N ALA A 209 15.13 -17.99 3.76
CA ALA A 209 16.20 -17.05 4.11
C ALA A 209 15.86 -15.59 3.76
N GLU A 210 15.19 -15.37 2.62
CA GLU A 210 14.83 -14.03 2.13
C GLU A 210 13.47 -13.52 2.67
N SER A 211 12.65 -14.37 3.29
CA SER A 211 11.27 -14.06 3.69
C SER A 211 11.17 -12.93 4.72
N VAL A 212 12.24 -12.65 5.43
CA VAL A 212 12.39 -11.60 6.45
C VAL A 212 13.52 -10.63 6.11
N GLU A 213 13.84 -10.46 4.82
CA GLU A 213 14.86 -9.52 4.35
C GLU A 213 14.22 -8.32 3.65
N VAL A 214 14.72 -7.12 3.95
CA VAL A 214 14.48 -5.92 3.14
C VAL A 214 15.57 -5.85 2.09
N LYS A 215 15.22 -6.07 0.84
CA LYS A 215 16.16 -6.10 -0.29
C LYS A 215 16.56 -4.70 -0.74
N HIS A 216 15.63 -3.77 -0.68
CA HIS A 216 15.88 -2.35 -0.98
C HIS A 216 14.87 -1.45 -0.28
N VAL A 217 15.30 -0.23 -0.04
CA VAL A 217 14.51 0.88 0.49
C VAL A 217 14.38 1.93 -0.60
N VAL A 218 13.17 2.44 -0.81
CA VAL A 218 12.86 3.47 -1.80
C VAL A 218 12.34 4.69 -1.07
N VAL A 219 13.03 5.84 -1.18
CA VAL A 219 12.53 7.12 -0.67
C VAL A 219 11.89 7.90 -1.81
N LEU A 220 10.64 8.30 -1.63
CA LEU A 220 9.90 9.10 -2.59
C LEU A 220 10.15 10.59 -2.37
N GLY A 221 10.23 11.37 -3.46
CA GLY A 221 10.36 12.82 -3.36
C GLY A 221 11.67 13.30 -2.76
N SER A 222 12.75 12.53 -2.83
CA SER A 222 14.07 12.93 -2.37
C SER A 222 14.61 14.11 -3.20
N GLY A 223 14.74 15.26 -2.53
CA GLY A 223 15.18 16.54 -3.08
C GLY A 223 14.06 17.56 -3.19
N ALA A 224 14.06 18.53 -2.26
CA ALA A 224 13.26 19.75 -2.18
C ALA A 224 12.09 19.88 -3.17
N LEU A 225 10.98 19.17 -2.96
CA LEU A 225 9.78 19.17 -3.82
C LEU A 225 10.07 18.75 -5.29
N SER A 226 11.09 17.95 -5.53
CA SER A 226 11.39 17.43 -6.86
C SER A 226 10.29 16.49 -7.30
N THR A 227 9.66 16.80 -8.41
CA THR A 227 8.56 16.06 -9.02
C THR A 227 8.97 14.69 -9.62
N ALA A 228 10.24 14.31 -9.51
CA ALA A 228 10.72 13.02 -10.01
C ALA A 228 11.97 12.58 -9.23
N GLY A 229 11.83 11.59 -8.38
CA GLY A 229 12.99 10.96 -7.76
C GLY A 229 12.60 9.83 -6.83
N LYS A 230 13.04 8.63 -7.18
CA LYS A 230 13.06 7.47 -6.29
C LYS A 230 14.53 7.22 -5.97
N ASP A 231 14.97 7.60 -4.78
CA ASP A 231 16.27 7.16 -4.31
C ASP A 231 16.12 5.74 -3.76
N THR A 232 16.99 4.86 -4.21
CA THR A 232 16.94 3.45 -3.82
C THR A 232 18.25 3.05 -3.17
N VAL A 233 18.18 2.61 -1.93
CA VAL A 233 19.30 2.06 -1.18
C VAL A 233 19.19 0.55 -1.17
N GLN A 234 20.28 -0.12 -1.48
CA GLN A 234 20.31 -1.60 -1.60
C GLN A 234 20.74 -2.24 -0.30
N GLY A 235 19.98 -3.28 0.12
CA GLY A 235 20.27 -4.14 1.26
C GLY A 235 21.16 -5.34 0.91
N PRO A 236 21.04 -6.47 1.61
CA PRO A 236 19.88 -6.81 2.46
C PRO A 236 19.98 -6.39 3.92
N TRP A 237 18.85 -6.06 4.55
CA TRP A 237 18.70 -5.90 6.01
C TRP A 237 17.68 -6.90 6.54
N LYS A 238 17.98 -7.56 7.64
CA LYS A 238 17.12 -8.60 8.20
C LYS A 238 16.08 -8.02 9.17
N LEU A 239 14.86 -8.48 9.08
CA LEU A 239 13.75 -8.13 9.97
C LEU A 239 13.64 -9.11 11.17
N ASN A 240 14.78 -9.50 11.74
CA ASN A 240 14.89 -10.36 12.90
C ASN A 240 15.56 -9.66 14.11
N GLU A 241 15.92 -8.41 13.95
CA GLU A 241 16.50 -7.54 14.97
C GLU A 241 16.24 -6.05 14.62
N SER A 242 16.45 -5.18 15.59
CA SER A 242 16.41 -3.73 15.34
C SER A 242 17.69 -3.26 14.66
N TRP A 243 17.54 -2.34 13.71
CA TRP A 243 18.66 -1.72 13.00
C TRP A 243 18.33 -0.27 12.62
N GLU A 244 19.37 0.50 12.32
CA GLU A 244 19.28 1.84 11.76
C GLU A 244 20.24 1.96 10.57
N ILE A 245 19.81 2.61 9.52
CA ILE A 245 20.58 2.84 8.30
C ILE A 245 20.40 4.27 7.80
N ASP A 246 21.42 4.81 7.13
CA ASP A 246 21.30 6.04 6.34
C ASP A 246 20.64 5.72 5.00
N VAL A 247 19.68 6.58 4.57
CA VAL A 247 18.86 6.36 3.37
C VAL A 247 18.75 7.62 2.54
#